data_8fda62a24b056e63f19b8d6d27c93196
#
_entry.id   8fda62a24b056e63f19b8d6d27c93196
#
_cell.length_a   1.000
_cell.length_b   1.000
_cell.length_c   1.000
_cell.angle_alpha   90.00
_cell.angle_beta   90.00
_cell.angle_gamma   90.00
#
_symmetry.space_group_name_H-M   'P 1'
#
loop_
_entity.id
_entity.type
_entity.pdbx_description
1 polymer ?
#
loop_
_entity_poly.entity_id
_entity_poly.type
_entity_poly.pdbx_seq_one_letter_code
_entity_poly.pdbx_strand_id
1 'polypeptide(L)'
;FSSRRRHTRYISVTGVQTCALPICCAFALCRGLQKCGKRARVECTDEIPAKFSYLWREVEQEAFAPRFFVAVDVADPKLLGKRLEERYAAHIDLCIDHHGSNTLYAAQTLLDASAGAACEVIYEVLRELGVEMDEQIADCIYTGLSTDTGCFRYSNATARTHRIAADMIDCGADAPIINQVMFETKTRTYAALERLALDSLETYCNGRAALITVTQEMYRLSGSNESECDPIASLPRQIEGVLVGAMLREKADGTFKASVRTHRPVDAAELCKRMGGGGHPRAAGCQLEGPLECAKKVLLQQIRAVLEA
;
A
#
# COMPACT_ATOMS: atom_id res chain seq x y z
N PHE A 1 -9.62 -14.86 21.64
CA PHE A 1 -8.50 -15.85 21.60
C PHE A 1 -8.32 -16.66 22.88
N SER A 2 -8.59 -16.12 24.09
CA SER A 2 -8.27 -16.82 25.35
C SER A 2 -9.17 -18.02 25.67
N SER A 3 -10.45 -18.01 25.34
CA SER A 3 -11.40 -19.06 25.71
C SER A 3 -11.43 -20.30 24.78
N ARG A 4 -10.83 -20.21 23.59
CA ARG A 4 -10.78 -21.33 22.61
C ARG A 4 -9.39 -21.91 22.38
N ARG A 5 -8.47 -21.79 23.34
CA ARG A 5 -7.06 -22.23 23.24
C ARG A 5 -6.86 -23.70 22.83
N ARG A 6 -7.87 -24.57 22.91
CA ARG A 6 -7.68 -26.02 22.71
C ARG A 6 -8.06 -26.57 21.34
N HIS A 7 -8.79 -25.85 20.49
CA HIS A 7 -9.41 -26.52 19.32
C HIS A 7 -9.03 -25.98 17.93
N THR A 8 -8.44 -24.79 17.79
CA THR A 8 -8.07 -24.26 16.47
C THR A 8 -6.58 -24.45 16.24
N ARG A 9 -6.20 -25.53 15.55
CA ARG A 9 -4.80 -25.84 15.21
C ARG A 9 -4.38 -25.28 13.83
N TYR A 10 -5.33 -24.91 12.99
CA TYR A 10 -5.12 -24.63 11.57
C TYR A 10 -5.67 -23.24 11.23
N ILE A 11 -4.79 -22.27 11.01
CA ILE A 11 -5.15 -20.88 10.73
C ILE A 11 -4.55 -20.51 9.37
N SER A 12 -5.33 -19.91 8.48
CA SER A 12 -4.82 -19.23 7.30
C SER A 12 -4.86 -17.74 7.52
N VAL A 13 -3.76 -17.07 7.31
CA VAL A 13 -3.65 -15.61 7.34
C VAL A 13 -3.58 -15.15 5.90
N THR A 14 -4.54 -14.33 5.47
CA THR A 14 -4.57 -13.81 4.11
C THR A 14 -4.19 -12.34 4.10
N GLY A 15 -3.17 -12.00 3.34
CA GLY A 15 -2.85 -10.62 3.01
C GLY A 15 -2.87 -10.46 1.49
N VAL A 16 -3.37 -9.35 0.98
CA VAL A 16 -3.64 -9.19 -0.44
C VAL A 16 -3.13 -7.90 -1.03
N GLN A 17 -2.87 -7.99 -2.31
CA GLN A 17 -2.26 -7.06 -3.26
C GLN A 17 -0.72 -6.99 -3.20
N THR A 18 -0.13 -6.68 -4.34
CA THR A 18 1.30 -6.36 -4.58
C THR A 18 1.84 -5.19 -3.72
N CYS A 19 1.07 -4.73 -2.75
CA CYS A 19 1.48 -3.75 -1.76
C CYS A 19 2.24 -4.42 -0.62
N ALA A 20 3.32 -3.82 -0.16
CA ALA A 20 4.13 -4.31 0.96
C ALA A 20 3.32 -4.50 2.26
N LEU A 21 2.29 -3.70 2.44
CA LEU A 21 1.56 -3.52 3.69
C LEU A 21 0.85 -4.78 4.20
N PRO A 22 -0.08 -5.40 3.43
CA PRO A 22 -0.77 -6.60 3.88
C PRO A 22 0.16 -7.79 4.07
N ILE A 23 1.23 -7.89 3.25
CA ILE A 23 2.20 -8.98 3.29
C ILE A 23 2.98 -8.96 4.61
N CYS A 24 3.43 -7.79 5.05
CA CYS A 24 4.16 -7.61 6.31
C CYS A 24 3.29 -8.03 7.52
N CYS A 25 2.03 -7.56 7.56
CA CYS A 25 1.07 -7.92 8.59
C CYS A 25 0.81 -9.44 8.63
N ALA A 26 0.64 -10.05 7.43
CA ALA A 26 0.35 -11.47 7.30
C ALA A 26 1.51 -12.33 7.82
N PHE A 27 2.75 -12.03 7.45
CA PHE A 27 3.91 -12.82 7.91
C PHE A 27 4.21 -12.61 9.38
N ALA A 28 4.11 -11.37 9.92
CA ALA A 28 4.26 -11.12 11.35
C ALA A 28 3.24 -11.93 12.17
N LEU A 29 1.96 -11.88 11.81
CA LEU A 29 0.91 -12.63 12.48
C LEU A 29 1.11 -14.14 12.34
N CYS A 30 1.44 -14.62 11.14
CA CYS A 30 1.67 -16.02 10.87
C CYS A 30 2.81 -16.58 11.74
N ARG A 31 3.96 -15.91 11.78
CA ARG A 31 5.10 -16.29 12.61
C ARG A 31 4.74 -16.30 14.10
N GLY A 32 4.05 -15.25 14.57
CA GLY A 32 3.60 -15.19 15.97
C GLY A 32 2.66 -16.32 16.34
N LEU A 33 1.71 -16.69 15.46
CA LEU A 33 0.82 -17.85 15.67
C LEU A 33 1.59 -19.16 15.68
N GLN A 34 2.59 -19.33 14.80
CA GLN A 34 3.46 -20.51 14.80
C GLN A 34 4.24 -20.64 16.11
N LYS A 35 4.78 -19.54 16.65
CA LYS A 35 5.42 -19.50 17.99
C LYS A 35 4.43 -19.88 19.12
N CYS A 36 3.14 -19.61 18.96
CA CYS A 36 2.08 -20.09 19.85
C CYS A 36 1.68 -21.56 19.62
N GLY A 37 2.42 -22.31 18.82
CA GLY A 37 2.15 -23.72 18.51
C GLY A 37 0.93 -23.94 17.60
N LYS A 38 0.51 -22.91 16.83
CA LYS A 38 -0.54 -23.03 15.83
C LYS A 38 0.06 -23.33 14.46
N ARG A 39 -0.60 -24.17 13.68
CA ARG A 39 -0.29 -24.28 12.25
C ARG A 39 -0.92 -23.10 11.54
N ALA A 40 -0.10 -22.20 11.05
CA ALA A 40 -0.50 -21.01 10.32
C ALA A 40 0.28 -20.91 9.03
N ARG A 41 -0.34 -20.39 7.97
CA ARG A 41 0.30 -20.08 6.70
C ARG A 41 -0.27 -18.79 6.13
N VAL A 42 0.49 -18.15 5.25
CA VAL A 42 0.07 -16.98 4.50
C VAL A 42 -0.44 -17.41 3.12
N GLU A 43 -1.54 -16.81 2.67
CA GLU A 43 -2.03 -16.92 1.30
C GLU A 43 -2.14 -15.53 0.68
N CYS A 44 -1.62 -15.33 -0.53
CA CYS A 44 -1.84 -14.14 -1.34
C CYS A 44 -2.14 -14.53 -2.79
N THR A 45 -2.83 -13.65 -3.52
CA THR A 45 -3.23 -13.90 -4.91
C THR A 45 -2.07 -13.67 -5.85
N ASP A 46 -1.32 -12.58 -5.63
CA ASP A 46 -0.25 -12.15 -6.49
C ASP A 46 1.10 -12.72 -6.04
N GLU A 47 2.02 -12.83 -6.98
CA GLU A 47 3.39 -13.18 -6.68
C GLU A 47 4.05 -12.09 -5.83
N ILE A 48 4.66 -12.49 -4.71
CA ILE A 48 5.33 -11.55 -3.81
C ILE A 48 6.68 -11.14 -4.44
N PRO A 49 6.92 -9.85 -4.67
CA PRO A 49 8.17 -9.40 -5.26
C PRO A 49 9.39 -9.82 -4.45
N ALA A 50 10.47 -10.21 -5.14
CA ALA A 50 11.69 -10.73 -4.52
C ALA A 50 12.31 -9.81 -3.44
N LYS A 51 12.12 -8.49 -3.54
CA LYS A 51 12.57 -7.54 -2.53
C LYS A 51 11.99 -7.75 -1.14
N PHE A 52 10.87 -8.48 -1.03
CA PHE A 52 10.22 -8.83 0.24
C PHE A 52 10.62 -10.22 0.75
N SER A 53 11.57 -10.92 0.11
CA SER A 53 11.94 -12.30 0.46
C SER A 53 12.39 -12.48 1.91
N TYR A 54 12.91 -11.44 2.54
CA TYR A 54 13.30 -11.46 3.94
C TYR A 54 12.12 -11.57 4.91
N LEU A 55 10.88 -11.22 4.50
CA LEU A 55 9.69 -11.26 5.36
C LEU A 55 9.21 -12.68 5.69
N TRP A 56 9.64 -13.71 4.94
CA TRP A 56 9.17 -15.09 5.18
C TRP A 56 10.31 -16.09 5.39
N ARG A 57 11.53 -15.64 5.65
CA ARG A 57 12.70 -16.53 5.81
C ARG A 57 12.49 -17.66 6.82
N GLU A 58 11.78 -17.36 7.93
CA GLU A 58 11.54 -18.30 9.03
C GLU A 58 10.07 -18.66 9.20
N VAL A 59 9.23 -18.35 8.22
CA VAL A 59 7.80 -18.65 8.26
C VAL A 59 7.52 -19.95 7.52
N GLU A 60 7.08 -20.97 8.26
CA GLU A 60 6.68 -22.24 7.66
C GLU A 60 5.42 -22.07 6.78
N GLN A 61 5.50 -22.60 5.56
CA GLN A 61 4.40 -22.56 4.57
C GLN A 61 3.86 -23.94 4.28
N GLU A 62 3.66 -24.75 5.33
CA GLU A 62 3.15 -26.09 5.18
C GLU A 62 1.71 -26.10 4.62
N ALA A 63 1.45 -27.01 3.68
CA ALA A 63 0.12 -27.17 3.10
C ALA A 63 -0.81 -27.91 4.08
N PHE A 64 -1.95 -27.31 4.40
CA PHE A 64 -3.02 -27.92 5.18
C PHE A 64 -4.38 -27.31 4.81
N ALA A 65 -5.48 -27.94 5.20
CA ALA A 65 -6.81 -27.36 5.08
C ALA A 65 -7.08 -26.44 6.28
N PRO A 66 -7.10 -25.12 6.11
CA PRO A 66 -7.36 -24.20 7.20
C PRO A 66 -8.82 -24.27 7.65
N ARG A 67 -9.06 -23.97 8.93
CA ARG A 67 -10.40 -23.94 9.56
C ARG A 67 -10.74 -22.56 10.13
N PHE A 68 -9.79 -21.64 10.08
CA PHE A 68 -9.96 -20.28 10.56
C PHE A 68 -9.22 -19.34 9.61
N PHE A 69 -9.90 -18.35 9.09
CA PHE A 69 -9.39 -17.42 8.10
C PHE A 69 -9.28 -16.03 8.69
N VAL A 70 -8.08 -15.43 8.59
CA VAL A 70 -7.81 -14.08 9.05
C VAL A 70 -7.42 -13.22 7.85
N ALA A 71 -8.19 -12.19 7.57
CA ALA A 71 -7.79 -11.13 6.66
C ALA A 71 -7.04 -10.05 7.43
N VAL A 72 -5.93 -9.56 6.89
CA VAL A 72 -5.14 -8.49 7.51
C VAL A 72 -4.95 -7.35 6.52
N ASP A 73 -5.18 -6.12 6.98
CA ASP A 73 -4.99 -4.89 6.19
C ASP A 73 -5.82 -4.89 4.89
N VAL A 74 -7.06 -5.34 4.97
CA VAL A 74 -7.99 -5.46 3.83
C VAL A 74 -9.31 -4.82 4.19
N ALA A 75 -9.60 -3.64 3.63
CA ALA A 75 -10.80 -2.86 3.94
C ALA A 75 -12.07 -3.40 3.26
N ASP A 76 -11.96 -4.12 2.14
CA ASP A 76 -13.06 -4.67 1.36
C ASP A 76 -12.64 -6.03 0.79
N PRO A 77 -13.50 -7.09 0.83
CA PRO A 77 -13.15 -8.41 0.31
C PRO A 77 -12.74 -8.42 -1.16
N LYS A 78 -13.19 -7.47 -1.96
CA LYS A 78 -12.74 -7.30 -3.36
C LYS A 78 -11.23 -7.07 -3.49
N LEU A 79 -10.62 -6.54 -2.43
CA LEU A 79 -9.17 -6.33 -2.37
C LEU A 79 -8.40 -7.64 -2.12
N LEU A 80 -9.05 -8.75 -1.78
CA LEU A 80 -8.43 -10.09 -1.67
C LEU A 80 -7.92 -10.64 -3.01
N GLY A 81 -8.26 -10.00 -4.12
CA GLY A 81 -8.02 -10.53 -5.45
C GLY A 81 -8.96 -11.70 -5.78
N LYS A 82 -9.33 -11.81 -7.05
CA LYS A 82 -10.41 -12.69 -7.51
C LYS A 82 -10.35 -14.11 -6.96
N ARG A 83 -9.17 -14.73 -6.95
CA ARG A 83 -8.99 -16.12 -6.49
C ARG A 83 -9.32 -16.32 -5.00
N LEU A 84 -8.89 -15.41 -4.13
CA LEU A 84 -9.14 -15.51 -2.68
C LEU A 84 -10.54 -14.98 -2.34
N GLU A 85 -11.01 -13.95 -3.04
CA GLU A 85 -12.39 -13.45 -2.89
C GLU A 85 -13.42 -14.55 -3.18
N GLU A 86 -13.35 -15.21 -4.33
CA GLU A 86 -14.24 -16.30 -4.69
C GLU A 86 -14.19 -17.47 -3.69
N ARG A 87 -13.01 -17.71 -3.12
CA ARG A 87 -12.81 -18.84 -2.21
C ARG A 87 -13.19 -18.55 -0.77
N TYR A 88 -12.97 -17.34 -0.27
CA TYR A 88 -12.99 -17.06 1.16
C TYR A 88 -13.89 -15.89 1.57
N ALA A 89 -14.33 -14.99 0.67
CA ALA A 89 -15.05 -13.77 1.06
C ALA A 89 -16.28 -14.04 1.96
N ALA A 90 -16.97 -15.16 1.77
CA ALA A 90 -18.11 -15.57 2.59
C ALA A 90 -17.73 -16.24 3.93
N HIS A 91 -16.45 -16.49 4.20
CA HIS A 91 -15.96 -17.30 5.30
C HIS A 91 -14.76 -16.70 6.05
N ILE A 92 -14.58 -15.37 5.99
CA ILE A 92 -13.55 -14.69 6.78
C ILE A 92 -14.01 -14.63 8.24
N ASP A 93 -13.28 -15.31 9.12
CA ASP A 93 -13.61 -15.37 10.55
C ASP A 93 -13.19 -14.09 11.30
N LEU A 94 -12.04 -13.51 10.93
CA LEU A 94 -11.49 -12.32 11.56
C LEU A 94 -10.86 -11.41 10.51
N CYS A 95 -11.17 -10.12 10.57
CA CYS A 95 -10.41 -9.07 9.89
C CYS A 95 -9.64 -8.25 10.93
N ILE A 96 -8.34 -8.01 10.67
CA ILE A 96 -7.52 -7.08 11.47
C ILE A 96 -7.10 -5.96 10.53
N ASP A 97 -7.54 -4.72 10.82
CA ASP A 97 -7.39 -3.61 9.88
C ASP A 97 -7.26 -2.26 10.59
N HIS A 98 -6.79 -1.26 9.86
CA HIS A 98 -6.72 0.13 10.31
C HIS A 98 -7.47 1.11 9.38
N HIS A 99 -8.03 0.66 8.28
CA HIS A 99 -8.75 1.51 7.35
C HIS A 99 -10.12 1.93 7.89
N GLY A 100 -10.36 3.22 8.11
CA GLY A 100 -11.66 3.75 8.51
C GLY A 100 -12.79 3.49 7.50
N SER A 101 -12.45 3.08 6.27
CA SER A 101 -13.38 2.68 5.21
C SER A 101 -13.70 1.17 5.20
N ASN A 102 -13.24 0.41 6.19
CA ASN A 102 -13.48 -1.03 6.27
C ASN A 102 -14.99 -1.34 6.23
N THR A 103 -15.38 -2.28 5.37
CA THR A 103 -16.79 -2.65 5.16
C THR A 103 -17.35 -3.63 6.20
N LEU A 104 -16.54 -4.00 7.22
CA LEU A 104 -16.89 -4.92 8.32
C LEU A 104 -17.42 -6.27 7.83
N TYR A 105 -16.84 -6.81 6.79
CA TYR A 105 -17.30 -8.00 6.06
C TYR A 105 -17.00 -9.33 6.77
N ALA A 106 -16.05 -9.36 7.71
CA ALA A 106 -15.66 -10.56 8.44
C ALA A 106 -16.65 -10.87 9.59
N ALA A 107 -16.68 -12.13 10.03
CA ALA A 107 -17.49 -12.53 11.19
C ALA A 107 -17.12 -11.74 12.47
N GLN A 108 -15.83 -11.40 12.60
CA GLN A 108 -15.31 -10.49 13.62
C GLN A 108 -14.32 -9.51 12.98
N THR A 109 -14.31 -8.26 13.43
CA THR A 109 -13.36 -7.26 12.94
C THR A 109 -12.68 -6.58 14.13
N LEU A 110 -11.35 -6.57 14.11
CA LEU A 110 -10.51 -5.77 14.98
C LEU A 110 -10.02 -4.58 14.17
N LEU A 111 -10.70 -3.44 14.33
CA LEU A 111 -10.42 -2.21 13.58
C LEU A 111 -9.89 -1.14 14.53
N ASP A 112 -8.71 -0.60 14.21
CA ASP A 112 -8.17 0.60 14.85
C ASP A 112 -7.86 1.67 13.80
N ALA A 113 -8.86 2.50 13.49
CA ALA A 113 -8.74 3.57 12.51
C ALA A 113 -7.79 4.72 12.94
N SER A 114 -7.28 4.70 14.17
CA SER A 114 -6.28 5.66 14.66
C SER A 114 -4.84 5.16 14.47
N ALA A 115 -4.67 3.88 14.16
CA ALA A 115 -3.34 3.29 13.90
C ALA A 115 -2.75 3.82 12.59
N GLY A 116 -1.47 4.12 12.59
CA GLY A 116 -0.74 4.56 11.41
C GLY A 116 -0.56 3.47 10.37
N ALA A 117 -0.60 2.20 10.79
CA ALA A 117 -0.48 1.01 9.97
C ALA A 117 -1.20 -0.17 10.63
N ALA A 118 -1.69 -1.14 9.84
CA ALA A 118 -2.26 -2.38 10.39
C ALA A 118 -1.22 -3.17 11.23
N CYS A 119 0.07 -3.00 10.93
CA CYS A 119 1.16 -3.59 11.72
C CYS A 119 1.21 -3.10 13.17
N GLU A 120 0.69 -1.90 13.51
CA GLU A 120 0.53 -1.48 14.91
C GLU A 120 -0.48 -2.36 15.63
N VAL A 121 -1.59 -2.70 14.95
CA VAL A 121 -2.63 -3.57 15.52
C VAL A 121 -2.09 -5.00 15.68
N ILE A 122 -1.35 -5.49 14.69
CA ILE A 122 -0.70 -6.81 14.77
C ILE A 122 0.31 -6.87 15.93
N TYR A 123 1.12 -5.82 16.12
CA TYR A 123 2.05 -5.73 17.26
C TYR A 123 1.32 -5.91 18.59
N GLU A 124 0.21 -5.18 18.82
CA GLU A 124 -0.55 -5.30 20.05
C GLU A 124 -1.19 -6.70 20.20
N VAL A 125 -1.72 -7.27 19.11
CA VAL A 125 -2.26 -8.65 19.14
C VAL A 125 -1.18 -9.65 19.55
N LEU A 126 0.02 -9.55 19.01
CA LEU A 126 1.11 -10.47 19.35
C LEU A 126 1.58 -10.29 20.80
N ARG A 127 1.62 -9.05 21.31
CA ARG A 127 1.91 -8.78 22.72
C ARG A 127 0.87 -9.39 23.66
N GLU A 128 -0.42 -9.20 23.38
CA GLU A 128 -1.51 -9.78 24.15
C GLU A 128 -1.51 -11.32 24.12
N LEU A 129 -1.01 -11.92 23.06
CA LEU A 129 -0.80 -13.37 22.95
C LEU A 129 0.44 -13.86 23.72
N GLY A 130 1.26 -12.96 24.26
CA GLY A 130 2.50 -13.27 24.93
C GLY A 130 3.59 -13.80 24.00
N VAL A 131 3.56 -13.38 22.74
CA VAL A 131 4.57 -13.77 21.74
C VAL A 131 5.84 -12.98 22.00
N GLU A 132 6.95 -13.67 22.15
CA GLU A 132 8.28 -13.06 22.14
C GLU A 132 8.61 -12.63 20.70
N MET A 133 8.83 -11.32 20.51
CA MET A 133 9.19 -10.76 19.20
C MET A 133 10.62 -11.19 18.85
N ASP A 134 10.76 -11.92 17.75
CA ASP A 134 12.07 -12.23 17.17
C ASP A 134 12.38 -11.30 16.00
N GLU A 135 13.60 -11.36 15.47
CA GLU A 135 14.07 -10.55 14.35
C GLU A 135 13.12 -10.63 13.14
N GLN A 136 12.58 -11.82 12.84
CA GLN A 136 11.66 -12.02 11.72
C GLN A 136 10.33 -11.27 11.91
N ILE A 137 9.75 -11.31 13.10
CA ILE A 137 8.54 -10.55 13.42
C ILE A 137 8.85 -9.06 13.42
N ALA A 138 10.00 -8.68 13.97
CA ALA A 138 10.44 -7.29 14.04
C ALA A 138 10.66 -6.68 12.65
N ASP A 139 11.33 -7.39 11.75
CA ASP A 139 11.49 -6.99 10.33
C ASP A 139 10.13 -6.80 9.65
N CYS A 140 9.19 -7.73 9.85
CA CYS A 140 7.86 -7.63 9.26
C CYS A 140 7.10 -6.41 9.79
N ILE A 141 7.03 -6.21 11.10
CA ILE A 141 6.30 -5.08 11.70
C ILE A 141 6.96 -3.77 11.29
N TYR A 142 8.29 -3.65 11.40
CA TYR A 142 9.00 -2.42 11.01
C TYR A 142 8.78 -2.08 9.53
N THR A 143 8.82 -3.07 8.64
CA THR A 143 8.55 -2.87 7.21
C THR A 143 7.14 -2.33 6.99
N GLY A 144 6.12 -2.91 7.64
CA GLY A 144 4.75 -2.43 7.53
C GLY A 144 4.58 -1.00 8.06
N LEU A 145 5.15 -0.70 9.22
CA LEU A 145 5.14 0.66 9.78
C LEU A 145 5.79 1.67 8.84
N SER A 146 6.99 1.39 8.35
CA SER A 146 7.76 2.31 7.52
C SER A 146 7.11 2.51 6.14
N THR A 147 6.57 1.45 5.53
CA THR A 147 5.96 1.56 4.20
C THR A 147 4.63 2.30 4.22
N ASP A 148 3.76 2.05 5.20
CA ASP A 148 2.45 2.70 5.31
C ASP A 148 2.54 4.18 5.69
N THR A 149 3.56 4.53 6.46
CA THR A 149 3.82 5.91 6.87
C THR A 149 4.79 6.65 5.95
N GLY A 150 5.18 6.04 4.81
CA GLY A 150 6.12 6.61 3.86
C GLY A 150 7.47 6.94 4.50
N CYS A 151 8.05 5.99 5.21
CA CYS A 151 9.23 6.16 6.04
C CYS A 151 9.03 7.24 7.11
N PHE A 152 7.93 7.14 7.84
CA PHE A 152 7.54 8.04 8.95
C PHE A 152 7.34 9.52 8.57
N ARG A 153 7.11 9.81 7.28
CA ARG A 153 6.94 11.18 6.76
C ARG A 153 5.49 11.62 6.61
N TYR A 154 4.54 10.67 6.58
CA TYR A 154 3.14 10.99 6.37
C TYR A 154 2.44 11.36 7.67
N SER A 155 1.28 12.00 7.56
CA SER A 155 0.51 12.49 8.72
C SER A 155 -0.09 11.39 9.59
N ASN A 156 -0.11 10.16 9.14
CA ASN A 156 -0.51 8.99 9.93
C ASN A 156 0.62 8.44 10.81
N ALA A 157 1.87 8.87 10.63
CA ALA A 157 2.96 8.55 11.56
C ALA A 157 2.73 9.27 12.90
N THR A 158 2.47 8.50 13.95
CA THR A 158 2.16 8.98 15.29
C THR A 158 3.29 8.68 16.28
N ALA A 159 3.22 9.22 17.50
CA ALA A 159 4.15 8.85 18.57
C ALA A 159 4.07 7.35 18.92
N ARG A 160 2.90 6.70 18.75
CA ARG A 160 2.72 5.25 18.89
C ARG A 160 3.51 4.52 17.83
N THR A 161 3.37 4.91 16.56
CA THR A 161 4.13 4.35 15.43
C THR A 161 5.63 4.36 15.69
N HIS A 162 6.18 5.49 16.15
CA HIS A 162 7.60 5.62 16.45
C HIS A 162 8.06 4.78 17.65
N ARG A 163 7.24 4.63 18.69
CA ARG A 163 7.57 3.75 19.82
C ARG A 163 7.63 2.30 19.39
N ILE A 164 6.61 1.84 18.63
CA ILE A 164 6.61 0.47 18.12
C ILE A 164 7.80 0.23 17.19
N ALA A 165 8.15 1.20 16.34
CA ALA A 165 9.33 1.09 15.48
C ALA A 165 10.62 0.98 16.29
N ALA A 166 10.76 1.74 17.39
CA ALA A 166 11.91 1.63 18.30
C ALA A 166 11.96 0.24 18.97
N ASP A 167 10.82 -0.25 19.48
CA ASP A 167 10.74 -1.60 20.05
C ASP A 167 11.14 -2.67 19.03
N MET A 168 10.79 -2.51 17.75
CA MET A 168 11.19 -3.46 16.69
C MET A 168 12.69 -3.40 16.41
N ILE A 169 13.30 -2.23 16.43
CA ILE A 169 14.76 -2.09 16.31
C ILE A 169 15.46 -2.78 17.49
N ASP A 170 14.94 -2.60 18.71
CA ASP A 170 15.47 -3.28 19.91
C ASP A 170 15.30 -4.80 19.82
N CYS A 171 14.29 -5.30 19.13
CA CYS A 171 14.07 -6.72 18.82
C CYS A 171 14.90 -7.24 17.63
N GLY A 172 15.73 -6.42 17.01
CA GLY A 172 16.67 -6.81 15.98
C GLY A 172 16.26 -6.49 14.54
N ALA A 173 15.22 -5.67 14.32
CA ALA A 173 14.85 -5.25 12.96
C ALA A 173 16.00 -4.48 12.30
N ASP A 174 16.39 -4.90 11.08
CA ASP A 174 17.43 -4.21 10.30
C ASP A 174 16.83 -2.96 9.59
N ALA A 175 16.47 -1.97 10.40
CA ALA A 175 15.85 -0.74 9.92
C ALA A 175 16.63 -0.03 8.79
N PRO A 176 17.99 0.08 8.83
CA PRO A 176 18.76 0.65 7.73
C PRO A 176 18.57 -0.10 6.41
N ILE A 177 18.70 -1.42 6.42
CA ILE A 177 18.55 -2.25 5.20
C ILE A 177 17.11 -2.24 4.71
N ILE A 178 16.12 -2.34 5.60
CA ILE A 178 14.71 -2.25 5.23
C ILE A 178 14.42 -0.92 4.54
N ASN A 179 14.85 0.19 5.11
CA ASN A 179 14.62 1.50 4.52
C ASN A 179 15.34 1.68 3.19
N GLN A 180 16.57 1.20 3.07
CA GLN A 180 17.31 1.21 1.82
C GLN A 180 16.57 0.42 0.72
N VAL A 181 16.12 -0.80 1.02
CA VAL A 181 15.41 -1.66 0.06
C VAL A 181 14.07 -1.06 -0.35
N MET A 182 13.32 -0.50 0.61
CA MET A 182 11.96 0.00 0.35
C MET A 182 11.92 1.37 -0.30
N PHE A 183 12.85 2.28 0.03
CA PHE A 183 12.73 3.69 -0.33
C PHE A 183 13.90 4.25 -1.15
N GLU A 184 15.08 3.61 -1.13
CA GLU A 184 16.28 4.12 -1.78
C GLU A 184 16.71 3.27 -2.97
N THR A 185 16.31 2.00 -3.02
CA THR A 185 16.68 1.09 -4.11
C THR A 185 15.69 1.19 -5.27
N LYS A 186 16.22 1.55 -6.44
CA LYS A 186 15.47 1.63 -7.70
C LYS A 186 15.99 0.61 -8.69
N THR A 187 15.10 -0.01 -9.46
CA THR A 187 15.52 -0.80 -10.62
C THR A 187 16.13 0.12 -11.69
N ARG A 188 16.97 -0.43 -12.57
CA ARG A 188 17.53 0.35 -13.67
C ARG A 188 16.45 0.82 -14.64
N THR A 189 15.43 -0.02 -14.86
CA THR A 189 14.28 0.27 -15.70
C THR A 189 13.42 1.39 -15.13
N TYR A 190 13.14 1.36 -13.82
CA TYR A 190 12.46 2.45 -13.12
C TYR A 190 13.25 3.76 -13.21
N ALA A 191 14.56 3.76 -12.95
CA ALA A 191 15.38 4.96 -13.01
C ALA A 191 15.41 5.58 -14.43
N ALA A 192 15.42 4.74 -15.47
CA ALA A 192 15.32 5.19 -16.84
C ALA A 192 13.94 5.79 -17.15
N LEU A 193 12.85 5.16 -16.67
CA LEU A 193 11.49 5.68 -16.82
C LEU A 193 11.29 7.00 -16.07
N GLU A 194 11.78 7.08 -14.83
CA GLU A 194 11.71 8.30 -14.00
C GLU A 194 12.38 9.49 -14.69
N ARG A 195 13.57 9.29 -15.29
CA ARG A 195 14.25 10.31 -16.09
C ARG A 195 13.39 10.80 -17.24
N LEU A 196 12.85 9.86 -18.06
CA LEU A 196 11.99 10.23 -19.18
C LEU A 196 10.71 10.95 -18.72
N ALA A 197 10.13 10.51 -17.62
CA ALA A 197 8.97 11.15 -17.04
C ALA A 197 9.27 12.58 -16.54
N LEU A 198 10.42 12.80 -15.89
CA LEU A 198 10.85 14.13 -15.46
C LEU A 198 11.14 15.06 -16.64
N ASP A 199 11.67 14.55 -17.76
CA ASP A 199 11.86 15.33 -18.98
C ASP A 199 10.52 15.86 -19.55
N SER A 200 9.39 15.19 -19.25
CA SER A 200 8.04 15.60 -19.66
C SER A 200 7.36 16.58 -18.69
N LEU A 201 8.05 16.97 -17.60
CA LEU A 201 7.46 17.80 -16.57
C LEU A 201 7.08 19.18 -17.09
N GLU A 202 5.83 19.56 -16.86
CA GLU A 202 5.31 20.87 -17.18
C GLU A 202 4.67 21.52 -15.95
N THR A 203 4.79 22.84 -15.83
CA THR A 203 4.18 23.60 -14.74
C THR A 203 3.10 24.53 -15.24
N TYR A 204 2.05 24.73 -14.42
CA TYR A 204 0.85 25.48 -14.74
C TYR A 204 0.39 26.32 -13.54
N CYS A 205 -0.54 27.22 -13.77
CA CYS A 205 -1.17 28.04 -12.71
C CYS A 205 -0.13 28.81 -11.85
N ASN A 206 0.84 29.46 -12.51
CA ASN A 206 1.95 30.16 -11.84
C ASN A 206 2.77 29.26 -10.89
N GLY A 207 3.07 28.03 -11.34
CA GLY A 207 3.85 27.05 -10.57
C GLY A 207 3.06 26.30 -9.50
N ARG A 208 1.75 26.57 -9.32
CA ARG A 208 0.93 25.86 -8.32
C ARG A 208 0.45 24.49 -8.78
N ALA A 209 0.59 24.16 -10.04
CA ALA A 209 0.30 22.82 -10.59
C ALA A 209 1.47 22.30 -11.41
N ALA A 210 1.73 21.01 -11.35
CA ALA A 210 2.73 20.31 -12.14
C ALA A 210 2.17 19.03 -12.70
N LEU A 211 2.53 18.72 -13.95
CA LEU A 211 2.08 17.55 -14.70
C LEU A 211 3.27 16.80 -15.28
N ILE A 212 3.29 15.49 -15.09
CA ILE A 212 4.18 14.54 -15.78
C ILE A 212 3.33 13.67 -16.68
N THR A 213 3.86 13.34 -17.84
CA THR A 213 3.26 12.36 -18.77
C THR A 213 4.14 11.12 -18.86
N VAL A 214 3.53 9.94 -18.82
CA VAL A 214 4.18 8.66 -19.08
C VAL A 214 3.47 7.99 -20.25
N THR A 215 4.19 7.75 -21.35
CA THR A 215 3.66 7.17 -22.58
C THR A 215 4.08 5.71 -22.76
N GLN A 216 3.40 4.98 -23.64
CA GLN A 216 3.80 3.62 -24.03
C GLN A 216 5.22 3.60 -24.64
N GLU A 217 5.60 4.65 -25.35
CA GLU A 217 6.96 4.79 -25.90
C GLU A 217 8.01 4.91 -24.79
N MET A 218 7.72 5.61 -23.67
CA MET A 218 8.64 5.70 -22.54
C MET A 218 8.85 4.33 -21.86
N TYR A 219 7.82 3.48 -21.76
CA TYR A 219 7.99 2.10 -21.32
C TYR A 219 8.92 1.32 -22.24
N ARG A 220 8.71 1.43 -23.54
CA ARG A 220 9.57 0.76 -24.53
C ARG A 220 11.03 1.22 -24.43
N LEU A 221 11.28 2.52 -24.30
CA LEU A 221 12.63 3.09 -24.23
C LEU A 221 13.36 2.76 -22.93
N SER A 222 12.64 2.71 -21.81
CA SER A 222 13.21 2.40 -20.48
C SER A 222 13.35 0.90 -20.22
N GLY A 223 12.61 0.05 -20.95
CA GLY A 223 12.45 -1.36 -20.64
C GLY A 223 11.59 -1.61 -19.38
N SER A 224 10.89 -0.59 -18.91
CA SER A 224 10.01 -0.64 -17.74
C SER A 224 8.60 -1.12 -18.12
N ASN A 225 7.72 -1.18 -17.13
CA ASN A 225 6.32 -1.55 -17.31
C ASN A 225 5.40 -0.79 -16.34
N GLU A 226 4.09 -1.02 -16.46
CA GLU A 226 3.09 -0.31 -15.65
C GLU A 226 3.26 -0.48 -14.14
N SER A 227 3.77 -1.62 -13.66
CA SER A 227 3.93 -1.89 -12.23
C SER A 227 4.99 -1.00 -11.56
N GLU A 228 5.93 -0.47 -12.34
CA GLU A 228 6.98 0.45 -11.87
C GLU A 228 6.55 1.93 -11.92
N CYS A 229 5.39 2.26 -12.48
CA CYS A 229 5.00 3.65 -12.75
C CYS A 229 4.42 4.39 -11.52
N ASP A 230 3.81 3.69 -10.58
CA ASP A 230 3.04 4.31 -9.49
C ASP A 230 3.84 5.31 -8.61
N PRO A 231 5.13 5.09 -8.27
CA PRO A 231 5.92 6.07 -7.53
C PRO A 231 6.10 7.41 -8.26
N ILE A 232 6.15 7.38 -9.61
CA ILE A 232 6.32 8.58 -10.45
C ILE A 232 5.17 9.59 -10.25
N ALA A 233 3.95 9.09 -9.97
CA ALA A 233 2.79 9.95 -9.72
C ALA A 233 2.97 10.94 -8.57
N SER A 234 3.92 10.69 -7.67
CA SER A 234 4.20 11.56 -6.53
C SER A 234 5.24 12.65 -6.82
N LEU A 235 6.02 12.54 -7.89
CA LEU A 235 7.12 13.47 -8.20
C LEU A 235 6.64 14.90 -8.46
N PRO A 236 5.59 15.15 -9.25
CA PRO A 236 5.16 16.53 -9.52
C PRO A 236 4.79 17.30 -8.26
N ARG A 237 4.21 16.62 -7.25
CA ARG A 237 3.81 17.23 -5.98
C ARG A 237 5.00 17.62 -5.10
N GLN A 238 6.20 17.06 -5.34
CA GLN A 238 7.40 17.33 -4.54
C GLN A 238 8.08 18.66 -4.94
N ILE A 239 7.61 19.32 -5.99
CA ILE A 239 8.16 20.58 -6.46
C ILE A 239 7.66 21.69 -5.54
N GLU A 240 8.56 22.60 -5.17
CA GLU A 240 8.23 23.75 -4.33
C GLU A 240 7.10 24.60 -4.93
N GLY A 241 6.13 24.97 -4.10
CA GLY A 241 4.97 25.78 -4.51
C GLY A 241 3.84 25.01 -5.18
N VAL A 242 4.04 23.74 -5.56
CA VAL A 242 3.01 22.92 -6.20
C VAL A 242 1.98 22.46 -5.18
N LEU A 243 0.71 22.80 -5.42
CA LEU A 243 -0.46 22.36 -4.66
C LEU A 243 -1.11 21.12 -5.30
N VAL A 244 -1.04 20.99 -6.62
CA VAL A 244 -1.60 19.88 -7.39
C VAL A 244 -0.52 19.28 -8.28
N GLY A 245 -0.05 18.10 -7.95
CA GLY A 245 0.79 17.28 -8.82
C GLY A 245 -0.05 16.23 -9.52
N ALA A 246 0.13 16.05 -10.81
CA ALA A 246 -0.59 15.07 -11.60
C ALA A 246 0.34 14.27 -12.51
N MET A 247 -0.03 13.02 -12.78
CA MET A 247 0.59 12.18 -13.80
C MET A 247 -0.50 11.68 -14.74
N LEU A 248 -0.30 11.86 -16.04
CA LEU A 248 -1.06 11.21 -17.10
C LEU A 248 -0.29 10.00 -17.60
N ARG A 249 -0.83 8.81 -17.38
CA ARG A 249 -0.26 7.55 -17.86
C ARG A 249 -1.08 7.02 -19.02
N GLU A 250 -0.45 6.89 -20.18
CA GLU A 250 -1.05 6.26 -21.36
C GLU A 250 -1.23 4.77 -21.14
N LYS A 251 -2.42 4.25 -21.47
CA LYS A 251 -2.74 2.83 -21.47
C LYS A 251 -2.63 2.24 -22.88
N ALA A 252 -2.51 0.91 -22.96
CA ALA A 252 -2.40 0.21 -24.23
C ALA A 252 -3.62 0.41 -25.16
N ASP A 253 -4.78 0.75 -24.61
CA ASP A 253 -6.01 1.05 -25.36
C ASP A 253 -6.11 2.50 -25.85
N GLY A 254 -5.07 3.33 -25.62
CA GLY A 254 -5.03 4.74 -26.00
C GLY A 254 -5.77 5.68 -25.04
N THR A 255 -6.34 5.17 -23.95
CA THR A 255 -6.88 6.00 -22.85
C THR A 255 -5.77 6.42 -21.91
N PHE A 256 -6.06 7.35 -20.98
CA PHE A 256 -5.11 7.85 -19.99
C PHE A 256 -5.62 7.64 -18.56
N LYS A 257 -4.79 7.06 -17.70
CA LYS A 257 -5.03 7.11 -16.25
C LYS A 257 -4.41 8.39 -15.70
N ALA A 258 -5.24 9.27 -15.17
CA ALA A 258 -4.79 10.42 -14.38
C ALA A 258 -4.60 10.00 -12.93
N SER A 259 -3.43 10.26 -12.37
CA SER A 259 -3.12 10.09 -10.95
C SER A 259 -2.83 11.47 -10.36
N VAL A 260 -3.64 11.91 -9.40
CA VAL A 260 -3.56 13.24 -8.79
C VAL A 260 -3.08 13.13 -7.34
N ARG A 261 -2.14 13.99 -6.96
CA ARG A 261 -1.60 14.12 -5.61
C ARG A 261 -1.67 15.60 -5.21
N THR A 262 -2.14 15.90 -4.01
CA THR A 262 -2.36 17.30 -3.60
C THR A 262 -1.76 17.61 -2.24
N HIS A 263 -1.47 18.90 -2.03
CA HIS A 263 -1.30 19.51 -0.72
C HIS A 263 -2.57 20.24 -0.28
N ARG A 264 -2.72 20.49 1.04
CA ARG A 264 -3.79 21.38 1.54
C ARG A 264 -3.67 22.76 0.90
N PRO A 265 -4.81 23.42 0.58
CA PRO A 265 -6.19 23.04 0.90
C PRO A 265 -6.86 22.12 -0.12
N VAL A 266 -6.24 21.79 -1.27
CA VAL A 266 -6.87 21.10 -2.39
C VAL A 266 -7.21 19.63 -2.06
N ASP A 267 -8.45 19.21 -2.38
CA ASP A 267 -8.93 17.83 -2.26
C ASP A 267 -8.84 17.10 -3.62
N ALA A 268 -7.98 16.08 -3.68
CA ALA A 268 -7.77 15.30 -4.91
C ALA A 268 -8.99 14.45 -5.27
N ALA A 269 -9.73 13.93 -4.28
CA ALA A 269 -10.91 13.11 -4.51
C ALA A 269 -12.02 13.93 -5.15
N GLU A 270 -12.30 15.12 -4.63
CA GLU A 270 -13.29 16.04 -5.20
C GLU A 270 -12.91 16.49 -6.61
N LEU A 271 -11.62 16.74 -6.87
CA LEU A 271 -11.14 17.06 -8.20
C LEU A 271 -11.37 15.90 -9.17
N CYS A 272 -11.03 14.68 -8.80
CA CYS A 272 -11.18 13.51 -9.67
C CYS A 272 -12.65 13.11 -9.86
N LYS A 273 -13.54 13.30 -8.87
CA LYS A 273 -15.00 13.05 -9.02
C LYS A 273 -15.62 13.83 -10.18
N ARG A 274 -15.16 15.05 -10.44
CA ARG A 274 -15.65 15.89 -11.56
C ARG A 274 -15.34 15.27 -12.93
N MET A 275 -14.40 14.29 -12.96
CA MET A 275 -14.00 13.56 -14.16
C MET A 275 -14.37 12.06 -14.09
N GLY A 276 -15.36 11.71 -13.24
CA GLY A 276 -15.84 10.33 -13.09
C GLY A 276 -14.92 9.41 -12.31
N GLY A 277 -13.93 9.96 -11.60
CA GLY A 277 -12.99 9.22 -10.76
C GLY A 277 -13.28 9.33 -9.26
N GLY A 278 -12.25 9.06 -8.44
CA GLY A 278 -12.36 9.13 -6.98
C GLY A 278 -11.04 8.78 -6.30
N GLY A 279 -11.09 8.65 -4.97
CA GLY A 279 -9.93 8.32 -4.15
C GLY A 279 -9.97 8.99 -2.78
N HIS A 280 -8.81 9.29 -2.24
CA HIS A 280 -8.63 9.98 -0.97
C HIS A 280 -8.35 11.49 -1.16
N PRO A 281 -8.54 12.31 -0.11
CA PRO A 281 -8.31 13.76 -0.20
C PRO A 281 -6.91 14.18 -0.69
N ARG A 282 -5.88 13.33 -0.51
CA ARG A 282 -4.50 13.61 -0.93
C ARG A 282 -4.02 12.79 -2.12
N ALA A 283 -4.77 11.76 -2.54
CA ALA A 283 -4.40 10.85 -3.62
C ALA A 283 -5.65 10.29 -4.30
N ALA A 284 -5.89 10.67 -5.53
CA ALA A 284 -7.04 10.23 -6.30
C ALA A 284 -6.66 9.98 -7.76
N GLY A 285 -7.58 9.37 -8.51
CA GLY A 285 -7.38 9.12 -9.92
C GLY A 285 -8.67 9.03 -10.70
N CYS A 286 -8.56 9.19 -12.01
CA CYS A 286 -9.65 9.00 -12.96
C CYS A 286 -9.10 8.47 -14.29
N GLN A 287 -9.99 8.02 -15.16
CA GLN A 287 -9.65 7.64 -16.53
C GLN A 287 -10.14 8.74 -17.47
N LEU A 288 -9.31 9.07 -18.46
CA LEU A 288 -9.58 10.11 -19.46
C LEU A 288 -9.41 9.53 -20.87
N GLU A 289 -10.21 10.01 -21.79
CA GLU A 289 -10.13 9.63 -23.21
C GLU A 289 -8.93 10.31 -23.89
N GLY A 290 -8.29 9.57 -24.81
CA GLY A 290 -7.23 10.12 -25.67
C GLY A 290 -7.76 11.03 -26.81
N PRO A 291 -6.88 11.64 -27.58
CA PRO A 291 -5.42 11.61 -27.47
C PRO A 291 -4.88 12.43 -26.26
N LEU A 292 -3.56 12.37 -26.02
CA LEU A 292 -2.90 13.03 -24.88
C LEU A 292 -3.33 14.48 -24.67
N GLU A 293 -3.37 15.28 -25.71
CA GLU A 293 -3.73 16.70 -25.61
C GLU A 293 -5.19 16.91 -25.13
N CYS A 294 -6.10 15.99 -25.49
CA CYS A 294 -7.48 16.02 -24.99
C CYS A 294 -7.52 15.68 -23.49
N ALA A 295 -6.87 14.58 -23.08
CA ALA A 295 -6.77 14.19 -21.68
C ALA A 295 -6.13 15.30 -20.83
N LYS A 296 -5.04 15.89 -21.32
CA LYS A 296 -4.32 17.02 -20.70
C LYS A 296 -5.22 18.24 -20.53
N LYS A 297 -5.96 18.62 -21.59
CA LYS A 297 -6.89 19.76 -21.56
C LYS A 297 -7.98 19.58 -20.51
N VAL A 298 -8.62 18.39 -20.46
CA VAL A 298 -9.68 18.09 -19.49
C VAL A 298 -9.12 18.18 -18.05
N LEU A 299 -7.98 17.54 -17.78
CA LEU A 299 -7.37 17.55 -16.46
C LEU A 299 -6.98 18.97 -16.01
N LEU A 300 -6.32 19.72 -16.87
CA LEU A 300 -5.88 21.09 -16.57
C LEU A 300 -7.04 22.07 -16.35
N GLN A 301 -8.15 21.88 -17.06
CA GLN A 301 -9.37 22.67 -16.84
C GLN A 301 -9.91 22.49 -15.42
N GLN A 302 -9.94 21.23 -14.92
CA GLN A 302 -10.42 20.97 -13.55
C GLN A 302 -9.41 21.46 -12.50
N ILE A 303 -8.10 21.33 -12.76
CA ILE A 303 -7.06 21.86 -11.87
C ILE A 303 -7.17 23.37 -11.74
N ARG A 304 -7.31 24.11 -12.85
CA ARG A 304 -7.49 25.56 -12.86
C ARG A 304 -8.71 25.98 -12.06
N ALA A 305 -9.86 25.32 -12.29
CA ALA A 305 -11.12 25.63 -11.59
C ALA A 305 -11.01 25.47 -10.06
N VAL A 306 -10.15 24.58 -9.57
CA VAL A 306 -9.92 24.38 -8.12
C VAL A 306 -8.87 25.35 -7.55
N LEU A 307 -7.89 25.78 -8.35
CA LEU A 307 -6.84 26.68 -7.89
C LEU A 307 -7.22 28.16 -8.00
N GLU A 308 -8.22 28.50 -8.81
CA GLU A 308 -8.71 29.87 -9.03
C GLU A 308 -9.98 30.18 -8.23
N ALA A 309 -10.58 29.15 -7.58
CA ALA A 309 -11.74 29.28 -6.69
C ALA A 309 -11.28 29.69 -5.27
#